data_31eded02254c926031215294e6c7762d
#
_entry.id   31eded02254c926031215294e6c7762d
#
_cell.length_a   1.000
_cell.length_b   1.000
_cell.length_c   1.000
_cell.angle_alpha   90.00
_cell.angle_beta   90.00
_cell.angle_gamma   90.00
#
_symmetry.space_group_name_H-M   'P 1'
#
loop_
_entity.id
_entity.type
_entity.pdbx_description
1 polymer ?
#
loop_
_entity_poly.entity_id
_entity_poly.type
_entity_poly.pdbx_seq_one_letter_code
_entity_poly.pdbx_strand_id
1 'polypeptide(L)'
;VWLWVPERRVLSFVHEKDCRKDFCLLQPMVKQAPVHLVYVYDQAKTQGLMTDLAMQIVQFINRKNITKMSDEVMAHAPLLDTGAKVMAVYMACAALNINCLARLTFDSEKVHDTLQLTATQMPLCVQTLGYKPKGLLDLAF
;
A
#
# COMPACT_ATOMS: atom_id res chain seq x y z
N VAL A 1 14.71 -5.84 -0.38
CA VAL A 1 13.52 -5.10 -0.85
C VAL A 1 13.31 -5.39 -2.33
N TRP A 2 12.06 -5.58 -2.71
CA TRP A 2 11.64 -5.83 -4.08
C TRP A 2 10.50 -4.89 -4.44
N LEU A 3 10.52 -4.34 -5.65
CA LEU A 3 9.47 -3.50 -6.20
C LEU A 3 8.62 -4.34 -7.18
N TRP A 4 7.31 -4.35 -7.00
CA TRP A 4 6.39 -4.89 -7.98
C TRP A 4 6.23 -3.92 -9.16
N VAL A 5 6.53 -4.41 -10.37
CA VAL A 5 6.39 -3.65 -11.62
C VAL A 5 5.19 -4.21 -12.39
N PRO A 6 4.01 -3.58 -12.29
CA PRO A 6 2.76 -4.14 -12.81
C PRO A 6 2.75 -4.31 -14.34
N GLU A 7 3.40 -3.42 -15.08
CA GLU A 7 3.47 -3.44 -16.54
C GLU A 7 4.18 -4.70 -17.05
N ARG A 8 5.16 -5.19 -16.29
CA ARG A 8 5.95 -6.38 -16.64
C ARG A 8 5.53 -7.62 -15.85
N ARG A 9 4.68 -7.46 -14.82
CA ARG A 9 4.28 -8.52 -13.87
C ARG A 9 5.49 -9.23 -13.23
N VAL A 10 6.49 -8.45 -12.84
CA VAL A 10 7.72 -8.96 -12.21
C VAL A 10 8.03 -8.20 -10.91
N LEU A 11 8.81 -8.86 -10.04
CA LEU A 11 9.45 -8.23 -8.90
C LEU A 11 10.85 -7.77 -9.34
N SER A 12 11.11 -6.47 -9.27
CA SER A 12 12.42 -5.87 -9.50
C SER A 12 13.18 -5.75 -8.18
N PHE A 13 14.41 -6.23 -8.15
CA PHE A 13 15.27 -6.10 -6.97
C PHE A 13 15.67 -4.62 -6.74
N VAL A 14 15.59 -4.17 -5.50
CA VAL A 14 15.98 -2.80 -5.11
C VAL A 14 17.25 -2.83 -4.26
N HIS A 15 17.23 -3.54 -3.12
CA HIS A 15 18.40 -3.70 -2.24
C HIS A 15 18.23 -4.88 -1.26
N GLU A 16 19.35 -5.33 -0.66
CA GLU A 16 19.38 -6.49 0.24
C GLU A 16 19.02 -6.20 1.70
N LYS A 17 19.00 -4.93 2.11
CA LYS A 17 18.79 -4.56 3.52
C LYS A 17 17.49 -5.15 4.06
N ASP A 18 17.55 -5.80 5.24
CA ASP A 18 16.36 -6.23 5.98
C ASP A 18 15.72 -5.03 6.68
N CYS A 19 14.61 -4.57 6.13
CA CYS A 19 13.88 -3.39 6.58
C CYS A 19 12.66 -3.72 7.44
N ARG A 20 12.41 -5.00 7.78
CA ARG A 20 11.19 -5.45 8.47
C ARG A 20 10.94 -4.70 9.78
N LYS A 21 11.99 -4.34 10.50
CA LYS A 21 11.90 -3.57 11.75
C LYS A 21 11.44 -2.13 11.54
N ASP A 22 11.75 -1.55 10.38
CA ASP A 22 11.46 -0.16 10.05
C ASP A 22 9.97 0.07 9.78
N PHE A 23 9.24 -0.98 9.43
CA PHE A 23 7.81 -0.94 9.17
C PHE A 23 6.91 -1.20 10.39
N CYS A 24 7.50 -1.30 11.60
CA CYS A 24 6.78 -1.69 12.81
C CYS A 24 6.96 -0.65 13.92
N LEU A 25 5.95 0.21 14.13
CA LEU A 25 5.98 1.21 15.19
C LEU A 25 5.56 0.62 16.55
N LEU A 26 4.38 0.03 16.64
CA LEU A 26 3.75 -0.34 17.93
C LEU A 26 3.59 -1.86 18.16
N GLN A 27 3.84 -2.69 17.15
CA GLN A 27 3.53 -4.11 17.21
C GLN A 27 4.79 -4.97 17.03
N PRO A 28 5.52 -5.28 18.11
CA PRO A 28 6.80 -6.00 18.01
C PRO A 28 6.67 -7.41 17.39
N MET A 29 5.52 -8.08 17.54
CA MET A 29 5.29 -9.41 16.98
C MET A 29 5.37 -9.45 15.45
N VAL A 30 5.03 -8.38 14.77
CA VAL A 30 5.08 -8.33 13.30
C VAL A 30 6.48 -8.08 12.75
N LYS A 31 7.46 -7.71 13.60
CA LYS A 31 8.87 -7.53 13.20
C LYS A 31 9.50 -8.82 12.69
N GLN A 32 8.98 -9.97 13.13
CA GLN A 32 9.49 -11.29 12.78
C GLN A 32 8.79 -11.89 11.54
N ALA A 33 7.75 -11.23 11.04
CA ALA A 33 7.02 -11.73 9.89
C ALA A 33 7.93 -11.76 8.64
N PRO A 34 7.86 -12.82 7.83
CA PRO A 34 8.76 -13.00 6.70
C PRO A 34 8.54 -12.00 5.57
N VAL A 35 7.32 -11.50 5.40
CA VAL A 35 6.95 -10.62 4.29
C VAL A 35 6.16 -9.43 4.78
N HIS A 36 6.53 -8.23 4.28
CA HIS A 36 5.78 -7.00 4.41
C HIS A 36 5.49 -6.46 3.01
N LEU A 37 4.20 -6.27 2.68
CA LEU A 37 3.75 -5.56 1.50
C LEU A 37 3.55 -4.10 1.89
N VAL A 38 4.21 -3.19 1.21
CA VAL A 38 4.04 -1.74 1.41
C VAL A 38 3.31 -1.20 0.19
N TYR A 39 2.14 -0.62 0.43
CA TYR A 39 1.35 0.02 -0.61
C TYR A 39 1.77 1.48 -0.72
N VAL A 40 2.31 1.84 -1.87
CA VAL A 40 2.81 3.18 -2.15
C VAL A 40 1.94 3.82 -3.21
N TYR A 41 1.43 5.00 -2.92
CA TYR A 41 0.77 5.86 -3.90
C TYR A 41 1.82 6.71 -4.59
N ASP A 42 1.84 6.69 -5.91
CA ASP A 42 2.71 7.51 -6.74
C ASP A 42 1.87 8.57 -7.47
N GLN A 43 1.88 9.77 -6.91
CA GLN A 43 1.10 10.89 -7.45
C GLN A 43 1.52 11.25 -8.88
N ALA A 44 2.82 11.17 -9.19
CA ALA A 44 3.32 11.49 -10.52
C ALA A 44 2.79 10.52 -11.60
N LYS A 45 2.57 9.25 -11.25
CA LYS A 45 1.99 8.26 -12.16
C LYS A 45 0.48 8.41 -12.32
N THR A 46 -0.20 8.93 -11.31
CA THR A 46 -1.66 9.05 -11.30
C THR A 46 -2.14 10.32 -12.02
N GLN A 47 -1.31 11.35 -12.07
CA GLN A 47 -1.59 12.60 -12.80
C GLN A 47 -1.41 12.48 -14.32
N GLY A 48 -1.46 11.27 -14.86
CA GLY A 48 -1.32 11.03 -16.29
C GLY A 48 -2.57 11.41 -17.10
N LEU A 49 -2.41 11.36 -18.41
CA LEU A 49 -3.33 11.79 -19.48
C LEU A 49 -4.82 11.47 -19.28
N MET A 50 -5.13 10.33 -18.64
CA MET A 50 -6.52 9.90 -18.41
C MET A 50 -7.22 10.72 -17.32
N THR A 51 -6.48 11.19 -16.31
CA THR A 51 -7.03 12.02 -15.24
C THR A 51 -7.36 13.42 -15.78
N ASP A 52 -6.48 13.98 -16.59
CA ASP A 52 -6.68 15.29 -17.20
C ASP A 52 -7.85 15.28 -18.19
N LEU A 53 -7.98 14.24 -18.99
CA LEU A 53 -9.10 14.09 -19.95
C LEU A 53 -10.44 13.87 -19.22
N ALA A 54 -10.48 13.01 -18.21
CA ALA A 54 -11.67 12.78 -17.40
C ALA A 54 -12.08 14.05 -16.65
N MET A 55 -11.13 14.82 -16.12
CA MET A 55 -11.37 16.07 -15.45
C MET A 55 -11.88 17.15 -16.40
N GLN A 56 -11.35 17.24 -17.63
CA GLN A 56 -11.87 18.15 -18.65
C GLN A 56 -13.32 17.82 -19.03
N ILE A 57 -13.65 16.53 -19.17
CA ILE A 57 -15.02 16.09 -19.47
C ILE A 57 -15.97 16.45 -18.32
N VAL A 58 -15.57 16.18 -17.07
CA VAL A 58 -16.36 16.52 -15.88
C VAL A 58 -16.51 18.03 -15.73
N GLN A 59 -15.48 18.85 -16.01
CA GLN A 59 -15.53 20.30 -16.03
C GLN A 59 -16.49 20.83 -17.11
N PHE A 60 -16.52 20.19 -18.27
CA PHE A 60 -17.43 20.55 -19.35
C PHE A 60 -18.90 20.26 -19.01
N ILE A 61 -19.17 19.14 -18.35
CA ILE A 61 -20.53 18.70 -17.97
C ILE A 61 -21.07 19.51 -16.77
N ASN A 62 -20.26 19.84 -15.79
CA ASN A 62 -20.65 20.46 -14.52
C ASN A 62 -20.04 21.85 -14.36
N ARG A 63 -20.61 22.89 -14.83
CA ARG A 63 -20.13 24.29 -14.71
C ARG A 63 -19.97 24.83 -13.27
N LYS A 64 -19.96 24.02 -12.20
CA LYS A 64 -19.90 24.48 -10.79
C LYS A 64 -18.81 23.76 -9.98
N ASN A 65 -17.91 24.55 -9.39
CA ASN A 65 -17.00 24.25 -8.25
C ASN A 65 -16.33 22.84 -8.21
N ILE A 66 -15.74 22.42 -9.30
CA ILE A 66 -15.09 21.11 -9.44
C ILE A 66 -13.73 21.04 -8.76
N THR A 67 -13.05 22.16 -8.56
CA THR A 67 -11.73 22.20 -7.94
C THR A 67 -11.71 21.55 -6.54
N LYS A 68 -12.67 21.92 -5.67
CA LYS A 68 -12.75 21.29 -4.33
C LYS A 68 -13.10 19.81 -4.36
N MET A 69 -14.04 19.40 -5.21
CA MET A 69 -14.42 18.00 -5.36
C MET A 69 -13.29 17.15 -5.96
N SER A 70 -12.50 17.75 -6.85
CA SER A 70 -11.30 17.15 -7.42
C SER A 70 -10.24 16.83 -6.34
N ASP A 71 -9.94 17.79 -5.48
CA ASP A 71 -8.94 17.63 -4.43
C ASP A 71 -9.36 16.55 -3.42
N GLU A 72 -10.63 16.53 -3.04
CA GLU A 72 -11.17 15.48 -2.14
C GLU A 72 -11.13 14.09 -2.79
N VAL A 73 -11.54 13.95 -4.05
CA VAL A 73 -11.51 12.69 -4.78
C VAL A 73 -10.06 12.21 -4.95
N MET A 74 -9.15 13.11 -5.32
CA MET A 74 -7.73 12.77 -5.46
C MET A 74 -7.07 12.38 -4.13
N ALA A 75 -7.57 12.89 -3.01
CA ALA A 75 -7.09 12.50 -1.68
C ALA A 75 -7.62 11.13 -1.24
N HIS A 76 -8.87 10.77 -1.58
CA HIS A 76 -9.51 9.55 -1.08
C HIS A 76 -9.41 8.36 -2.04
N ALA A 77 -9.37 8.59 -3.35
CA ALA A 77 -9.31 7.50 -4.34
C ALA A 77 -8.14 6.53 -4.14
N PRO A 78 -6.91 6.98 -3.82
CA PRO A 78 -5.80 6.08 -3.54
C PRO A 78 -6.02 5.19 -2.31
N LEU A 79 -6.75 5.69 -1.30
CA LEU A 79 -7.07 4.93 -0.10
C LEU A 79 -8.09 3.83 -0.39
N LEU A 80 -9.11 4.12 -1.18
CA LEU A 80 -10.11 3.14 -1.61
C LEU A 80 -9.49 2.04 -2.47
N ASP A 81 -8.64 2.40 -3.44
CA ASP A 81 -7.91 1.46 -4.30
C ASP A 81 -6.97 0.57 -3.47
N THR A 82 -6.26 1.18 -2.51
CA THR A 82 -5.41 0.44 -1.57
C THR A 82 -6.24 -0.52 -0.73
N GLY A 83 -7.38 -0.10 -0.22
CA GLY A 83 -8.31 -0.96 0.54
C GLY A 83 -8.77 -2.18 -0.27
N ALA A 84 -9.11 -2.00 -1.54
CA ALA A 84 -9.47 -3.10 -2.43
C ALA A 84 -8.30 -4.09 -2.64
N LYS A 85 -7.09 -3.60 -2.84
CA LYS A 85 -5.88 -4.43 -2.97
C LYS A 85 -5.56 -5.19 -1.68
N VAL A 86 -5.67 -4.53 -0.53
CA VAL A 86 -5.50 -5.13 0.79
C VAL A 86 -6.50 -6.28 0.99
N MET A 87 -7.76 -6.08 0.62
CA MET A 87 -8.78 -7.13 0.71
C MET A 87 -8.51 -8.31 -0.21
N ALA A 88 -8.07 -8.06 -1.44
CA ALA A 88 -7.67 -9.13 -2.36
C ALA A 88 -6.53 -9.99 -1.79
N VAL A 89 -5.55 -9.36 -1.14
CA VAL A 89 -4.47 -10.09 -0.44
C VAL A 89 -4.98 -10.86 0.75
N TYR A 90 -5.93 -10.33 1.54
CA TYR A 90 -6.58 -11.10 2.61
C TYR A 90 -7.26 -12.37 2.08
N MET A 91 -8.00 -12.25 0.99
CA MET A 91 -8.66 -13.40 0.36
C MET A 91 -7.65 -14.45 -0.14
N ALA A 92 -6.58 -14.02 -0.80
CA ALA A 92 -5.51 -14.90 -1.26
C ALA A 92 -4.79 -15.59 -0.07
N CYS A 93 -4.49 -14.85 0.99
CA CYS A 93 -3.87 -15.41 2.20
C CYS A 93 -4.77 -16.43 2.88
N ALA A 94 -6.09 -16.17 2.96
CA ALA A 94 -7.05 -17.13 3.50
C ALA A 94 -7.07 -18.43 2.68
N ALA A 95 -7.09 -18.34 1.36
CA ALA A 95 -7.05 -19.50 0.47
C ALA A 95 -5.74 -20.31 0.58
N LEU A 96 -4.62 -19.65 0.92
CA LEU A 96 -3.30 -20.26 1.07
C LEU A 96 -2.97 -20.64 2.53
N ASN A 97 -3.89 -20.43 3.47
CA ASN A 97 -3.67 -20.63 4.91
C ASN A 97 -2.45 -19.84 5.44
N ILE A 98 -2.33 -18.59 5.00
CA ILE A 98 -1.32 -17.63 5.43
C ILE A 98 -2.00 -16.59 6.32
N ASN A 99 -1.41 -16.28 7.46
CA ASN A 99 -1.87 -15.18 8.31
C ASN A 99 -1.47 -13.84 7.68
N CYS A 100 -2.36 -12.87 7.78
CA CYS A 100 -2.20 -11.58 7.15
C CYS A 100 -2.77 -10.47 8.04
N LEU A 101 -2.08 -9.34 8.14
CA LEU A 101 -2.51 -8.19 8.94
C LEU A 101 -2.14 -6.88 8.24
N ALA A 102 -3.14 -6.10 7.85
CA ALA A 102 -2.94 -4.75 7.33
C ALA A 102 -2.86 -3.73 8.47
N ARG A 103 -1.98 -2.75 8.33
CA ARG A 103 -1.71 -1.72 9.34
C ARG A 103 -1.54 -0.36 8.71
N LEU A 104 -2.06 0.65 9.41
CA LEU A 104 -1.81 2.07 9.12
C LEU A 104 -0.83 2.69 10.13
N THR A 105 -0.49 1.95 11.21
CA THR A 105 0.42 2.40 12.26
C THR A 105 1.87 2.04 11.92
N PHE A 106 2.53 2.90 11.17
CA PHE A 106 3.95 2.82 10.84
C PHE A 106 4.53 4.24 10.80
N ASP A 107 5.85 4.34 10.91
CA ASP A 107 6.59 5.58 10.76
C ASP A 107 6.75 5.88 9.26
N SER A 108 5.95 6.82 8.77
CA SER A 108 5.90 7.15 7.35
C SER A 108 7.23 7.72 6.82
N GLU A 109 7.90 8.55 7.61
CA GLU A 109 9.20 9.14 7.24
C GLU A 109 10.26 8.05 7.12
N LYS A 110 10.31 7.17 8.13
CA LYS A 110 11.26 6.06 8.14
C LYS A 110 11.02 5.07 7.00
N VAL A 111 9.76 4.78 6.67
CA VAL A 111 9.41 3.94 5.53
C VAL A 111 9.83 4.61 4.23
N HIS A 112 9.59 5.91 4.11
CA HIS A 112 9.97 6.73 2.96
C HIS A 112 11.48 6.64 2.71
N ASP A 113 12.30 6.89 3.75
CA ASP A 113 13.76 6.83 3.66
C ASP A 113 14.27 5.43 3.35
N THR A 114 13.72 4.42 4.04
CA THR A 114 14.13 3.03 3.89
C THR A 114 13.85 2.48 2.49
N LEU A 115 12.73 2.86 1.89
CA LEU A 115 12.35 2.46 0.54
C LEU A 115 12.89 3.40 -0.54
N GLN A 116 13.59 4.48 -0.15
CA GLN A 116 14.11 5.50 -1.07
C GLN A 116 13.01 6.09 -1.97
N LEU A 117 11.87 6.40 -1.37
CA LEU A 117 10.73 6.95 -2.09
C LEU A 117 11.02 8.40 -2.54
N THR A 118 10.42 8.78 -3.65
CA THR A 118 10.47 10.18 -4.12
C THR A 118 9.45 11.05 -3.40
N ALA A 119 9.57 12.37 -3.50
CA ALA A 119 8.63 13.31 -2.87
C ALA A 119 7.16 13.16 -3.33
N THR A 120 6.94 12.53 -4.49
CA THR A 120 5.59 12.25 -5.03
C THR A 120 5.04 10.89 -4.62
N GLN A 121 5.83 10.09 -3.90
CA GLN A 121 5.49 8.74 -3.47
C GLN A 121 5.17 8.71 -1.98
N MET A 122 4.00 8.23 -1.63
CA MET A 122 3.51 8.20 -0.25
C MET A 122 3.12 6.78 0.17
N PRO A 123 3.69 6.24 1.26
CA PRO A 123 3.27 4.94 1.79
C PRO A 123 1.87 5.09 2.44
N LEU A 124 0.92 4.26 2.02
CA LEU A 124 -0.47 4.32 2.49
C LEU A 124 -0.79 3.24 3.52
N CYS A 125 -0.24 2.03 3.33
CA CYS A 125 -0.55 0.89 4.18
C CYS A 125 0.61 -0.10 4.15
N VAL A 126 0.82 -0.79 5.27
CA VAL A 126 1.73 -1.95 5.36
C VAL A 126 0.92 -3.18 5.71
N GLN A 127 0.99 -4.22 4.88
CA GLN A 127 0.35 -5.50 5.12
C GLN A 127 1.41 -6.56 5.37
N THR A 128 1.33 -7.19 6.54
CA THR A 128 2.29 -8.19 7.02
C THR A 128 1.74 -9.58 6.77
N LEU A 129 2.55 -10.48 6.22
CA LEU A 129 2.19 -11.86 5.92
C LEU A 129 3.15 -12.83 6.59
N GLY A 130 2.62 -13.96 7.07
CA GLY A 130 3.43 -15.02 7.68
C GLY A 130 2.60 -16.23 8.07
N TYR A 131 3.28 -17.32 8.36
CA TYR A 131 2.63 -18.51 8.88
C TYR A 131 2.45 -18.42 10.41
N LYS A 132 1.45 -19.11 10.93
CA LYS A 132 1.26 -19.26 12.37
C LYS A 132 2.50 -19.97 12.95
N PRO A 133 3.12 -19.45 14.01
CA PRO A 133 4.26 -20.14 14.63
C PRO A 133 3.82 -21.52 15.11
N LYS A 134 4.62 -22.54 14.81
CA LYS A 134 4.40 -23.89 15.35
C LYS A 134 4.58 -23.84 16.88
N GLY A 135 3.57 -24.17 17.65
CA GLY A 135 3.65 -24.27 19.11
C GLY A 135 2.94 -23.15 19.90
N LEU A 136 2.34 -22.17 19.28
CA LEU A 136 1.34 -21.36 19.98
C LEU A 136 0.04 -22.16 20.05
N LEU A 137 -0.41 -22.45 21.28
CA LEU A 137 -1.71 -23.05 21.57
C LEU A 137 -2.77 -22.43 20.68
N ASP A 138 -3.63 -23.29 20.11
CA ASP A 138 -4.82 -22.87 19.37
C ASP A 138 -5.74 -22.05 20.30
N LEU A 139 -5.41 -20.80 20.48
CA LEU A 139 -6.37 -19.84 20.97
C LEU A 139 -7.28 -19.56 19.78
N ALA A 140 -8.34 -20.37 19.73
CA ALA A 140 -9.49 -20.12 18.88
C ALA A 140 -10.04 -18.72 19.20
N PHE A 141 -10.09 -17.87 18.18
CA PHE A 141 -11.03 -16.79 18.07
C PHE A 141 -11.79 -16.95 16.77
#